data_1b186fe84d7d08111890a6d72a860709
#
_entry.id   1b186fe84d7d08111890a6d72a860709
#
_cell.length_a   1.000
_cell.length_b   1.000
_cell.length_c   1.000
_cell.angle_alpha   90.00
_cell.angle_beta   90.00
_cell.angle_gamma   90.00
#
_symmetry.space_group_name_H-M   'P 1'
#
loop_
_entity.id
_entity.type
_entity.pdbx_description
1 polymer ?
#
loop_
_entity_poly.entity_id
_entity_poly.type
_entity_poly.pdbx_seq_one_letter_code
_entity_poly.pdbx_strand_id
1 'polypeptide(L)'
;ISHAWKYDFLRVVDAILKHFEDEPDAVIWFDLFSNNQHKAVDLDFHWWSTTFRTAIEDFGRVVVVLMPWNDPIPFTRAWCLFEMYTTISTGSELEVALDGAERETFLKEICKDGKNFYKMLGDIDVRKSEAWNPDDKRRIFESVERMEGGFTGVNTVLRRAMTDWL
;
A
#
# COMPACT_ATOMS: atom_id res chain seq x y z
N ILE A 1 -0.63 -8.25 3.09
CA ILE A 1 -0.36 -7.77 1.72
C ILE A 1 -1.32 -6.63 1.40
N SER A 2 -0.79 -5.45 1.04
CA SER A 2 -1.55 -4.31 0.53
C SER A 2 -1.50 -4.30 -1.01
N HIS A 3 -2.65 -4.23 -1.67
CA HIS A 3 -2.73 -4.28 -3.13
C HIS A 3 -3.98 -3.60 -3.68
N ALA A 4 -4.01 -3.35 -4.97
CA ALA A 4 -5.21 -2.86 -5.65
C ALA A 4 -6.03 -4.02 -6.20
N TRP A 5 -7.31 -4.13 -5.82
CA TRP A 5 -8.24 -5.17 -6.32
C TRP A 5 -8.45 -5.14 -7.84
N LYS A 6 -8.05 -4.05 -8.48
CA LYS A 6 -8.10 -3.90 -9.94
C LYS A 6 -6.99 -4.67 -10.66
N TYR A 7 -5.97 -5.13 -9.94
CA TYR A 7 -4.87 -5.88 -10.52
C TYR A 7 -5.31 -7.27 -11.01
N ASP A 8 -4.64 -7.74 -12.04
CA ASP A 8 -4.72 -9.15 -12.43
C ASP A 8 -4.18 -10.01 -11.27
N PHE A 9 -4.99 -10.99 -10.85
CA PHE A 9 -4.67 -11.81 -9.69
C PHE A 9 -3.36 -12.59 -9.86
N LEU A 10 -3.11 -13.14 -11.05
CA LEU A 10 -1.88 -13.93 -11.28
C LEU A 10 -0.63 -13.05 -11.21
N ARG A 11 -0.72 -11.79 -11.64
CA ARG A 11 0.39 -10.83 -11.49
C ARG A 11 0.65 -10.48 -10.03
N VAL A 12 -0.39 -10.33 -9.21
CA VAL A 12 -0.24 -10.13 -7.76
C VAL A 12 0.43 -11.33 -7.12
N VAL A 13 0.01 -12.54 -7.47
CA VAL A 13 0.64 -13.79 -6.99
C VAL A 13 2.11 -13.87 -7.42
N ASP A 14 2.45 -13.55 -8.68
CA ASP A 14 3.84 -13.54 -9.15
C ASP A 14 4.70 -12.55 -8.34
N ALA A 15 4.19 -11.35 -8.09
CA ALA A 15 4.88 -10.36 -7.28
C ALA A 15 5.13 -10.85 -5.84
N ILE A 16 4.14 -11.47 -5.21
CA ILE A 16 4.25 -12.03 -3.85
C ILE A 16 5.27 -13.18 -3.83
N LEU A 17 5.16 -14.14 -4.74
CA LEU A 17 6.07 -15.29 -4.79
C LEU A 17 7.52 -14.87 -5.02
N LYS A 18 7.76 -13.87 -5.87
CA LYS A 18 9.10 -13.32 -6.08
C LYS A 18 9.63 -12.56 -4.86
N HIS A 19 8.76 -11.84 -4.16
CA HIS A 19 9.14 -11.11 -2.96
C HIS A 19 9.58 -12.04 -1.84
N PHE A 20 8.91 -13.18 -1.69
CA PHE A 20 9.17 -14.19 -0.67
C PHE A 20 9.97 -15.41 -1.20
N GLU A 21 10.71 -15.28 -2.32
CA GLU A 21 11.44 -16.41 -2.89
C GLU A 21 12.46 -17.06 -1.92
N ASP A 22 13.03 -16.26 -1.02
CA ASP A 22 13.95 -16.69 0.02
C ASP A 22 13.24 -17.03 1.35
N GLU A 23 11.93 -16.85 1.45
CA GLU A 23 11.11 -17.09 2.63
C GLU A 23 9.91 -18.03 2.31
N PRO A 24 10.15 -19.30 1.90
CA PRO A 24 9.08 -20.16 1.39
C PRO A 24 8.00 -20.53 2.42
N ASP A 25 8.31 -20.39 3.71
CA ASP A 25 7.38 -20.65 4.82
C ASP A 25 6.69 -19.38 5.35
N ALA A 26 6.83 -18.24 4.65
CA ALA A 26 6.19 -16.99 5.06
C ALA A 26 4.66 -17.13 5.13
N VAL A 27 4.09 -16.76 6.26
CA VAL A 27 2.63 -16.70 6.44
C VAL A 27 2.16 -15.29 6.14
N ILE A 28 1.26 -15.16 5.17
CA ILE A 28 0.74 -13.88 4.73
C ILE A 28 -0.74 -13.71 5.07
N TRP A 29 -1.12 -12.52 5.52
CA TRP A 29 -2.50 -12.08 5.55
C TRP A 29 -2.83 -11.41 4.22
N PHE A 30 -3.79 -11.98 3.48
CA PHE A 30 -4.21 -11.51 2.18
C PHE A 30 -5.73 -11.40 2.17
N ASP A 31 -6.26 -10.20 2.04
CA ASP A 31 -7.65 -9.85 2.28
C ASP A 31 -8.64 -10.67 1.44
N LEU A 32 -8.26 -11.06 0.22
CA LEU A 32 -9.08 -11.91 -0.65
C LEU A 32 -9.41 -13.27 -0.02
N PHE A 33 -8.54 -13.81 0.82
CA PHE A 33 -8.73 -15.12 1.47
C PHE A 33 -8.97 -15.02 2.97
N SER A 34 -8.43 -13.97 3.61
CA SER A 34 -8.50 -13.81 5.05
C SER A 34 -9.81 -13.18 5.53
N ASN A 35 -10.53 -12.49 4.65
CA ASN A 35 -11.80 -11.83 4.96
C ASN A 35 -12.98 -12.56 4.33
N ASN A 36 -14.09 -12.65 5.08
CA ASN A 36 -15.34 -13.12 4.51
C ASN A 36 -15.95 -12.04 3.61
N GLN A 37 -15.75 -12.18 2.30
CA GLN A 37 -16.18 -11.20 1.29
C GLN A 37 -17.70 -10.95 1.28
N HIS A 38 -18.51 -11.89 1.78
CA HIS A 38 -19.96 -11.75 1.88
C HIS A 38 -20.41 -10.93 3.08
N LYS A 39 -19.59 -10.84 4.13
CA LYS A 39 -19.90 -10.12 5.37
C LYS A 39 -19.10 -8.83 5.54
N ALA A 40 -18.08 -8.62 4.73
CA ALA A 40 -17.19 -7.46 4.84
C ALA A 40 -17.92 -6.12 4.64
N VAL A 41 -19.02 -6.12 3.87
CA VAL A 41 -19.83 -4.92 3.58
C VAL A 41 -20.57 -4.40 4.82
N ASP A 42 -20.83 -5.24 5.81
CA ASP A 42 -21.61 -4.89 7.02
C ASP A 42 -20.73 -4.32 8.15
N LEU A 43 -19.41 -4.35 8.00
CA LEU A 43 -18.47 -3.89 9.02
C LEU A 43 -18.22 -2.39 8.88
N ASP A 44 -18.22 -1.67 10.01
CA ASP A 44 -17.99 -0.24 10.00
C ASP A 44 -16.51 0.14 9.85
N PHE A 45 -16.24 1.39 9.49
CA PHE A 45 -14.89 1.90 9.34
C PHE A 45 -14.03 1.78 10.61
N HIS A 46 -14.62 1.95 11.79
CA HIS A 46 -13.89 1.86 13.05
C HIS A 46 -13.36 0.44 13.26
N TRP A 47 -14.18 -0.57 12.95
CA TRP A 47 -13.75 -1.97 12.99
C TRP A 47 -12.61 -2.21 12.00
N TRP A 48 -12.74 -1.75 10.75
CA TRP A 48 -11.70 -1.91 9.74
C TRP A 48 -10.40 -1.23 10.14
N SER A 49 -10.43 0.05 10.52
CA SER A 49 -9.24 0.80 10.87
C SER A 49 -8.52 0.25 12.10
N THR A 50 -9.27 -0.23 13.10
CA THR A 50 -8.71 -0.86 14.30
C THR A 50 -8.13 -2.22 13.99
N THR A 51 -8.86 -3.05 13.21
CA THR A 51 -8.41 -4.40 12.82
C THR A 51 -7.15 -4.32 11.98
N PHE A 52 -7.09 -3.43 10.99
CA PHE A 52 -5.88 -3.24 10.19
C PHE A 52 -4.70 -2.77 11.04
N ARG A 53 -4.92 -1.79 11.90
CA ARG A 53 -3.86 -1.30 12.78
C ARG A 53 -3.29 -2.41 13.66
N THR A 54 -4.16 -3.14 14.35
CA THR A 54 -3.75 -4.25 15.22
C THR A 54 -3.05 -5.34 14.41
N ALA A 55 -3.58 -5.73 13.25
CA ALA A 55 -2.94 -6.72 12.39
C ALA A 55 -1.56 -6.26 11.91
N ILE A 56 -1.40 -4.99 11.54
CA ILE A 56 -0.12 -4.42 11.12
C ILE A 56 0.89 -4.45 12.29
N GLU A 57 0.46 -4.06 13.48
CA GLU A 57 1.29 -4.10 14.70
C GLU A 57 1.70 -5.55 15.05
N ASP A 58 0.77 -6.51 14.96
CA ASP A 58 1.03 -7.92 15.29
C ASP A 58 1.95 -8.60 14.27
N PHE A 59 1.76 -8.35 12.97
CA PHE A 59 2.61 -8.90 11.91
C PHE A 59 3.95 -8.17 11.80
N GLY A 60 4.01 -6.89 12.16
CA GLY A 60 5.21 -6.07 12.11
C GLY A 60 5.73 -5.76 10.70
N ARG A 61 5.07 -6.24 9.64
CA ARG A 61 5.49 -6.08 8.24
C ARG A 61 4.30 -5.98 7.29
N VAL A 62 4.35 -5.02 6.36
CA VAL A 62 3.40 -4.88 5.27
C VAL A 62 4.13 -4.83 3.94
N VAL A 63 3.74 -5.67 3.01
CA VAL A 63 4.23 -5.67 1.63
C VAL A 63 3.18 -5.05 0.73
N VAL A 64 3.52 -3.97 0.05
CA VAL A 64 2.66 -3.32 -0.93
C VAL A 64 3.04 -3.75 -2.35
N VAL A 65 2.05 -4.22 -3.11
CA VAL A 65 2.25 -4.59 -4.52
C VAL A 65 2.05 -3.37 -5.40
N LEU A 66 3.09 -2.94 -6.09
CA LEU A 66 3.04 -1.75 -6.96
C LEU A 66 3.08 -2.13 -8.45
N MET A 67 1.99 -1.82 -9.18
CA MET A 67 1.88 -2.03 -10.63
C MET A 67 0.97 -0.96 -11.25
N PRO A 68 1.35 -0.35 -12.40
CA PRO A 68 2.72 -0.28 -12.89
C PRO A 68 3.61 0.49 -11.90
N TRP A 69 4.90 0.16 -11.83
CA TRP A 69 5.78 0.73 -10.81
C TRP A 69 5.89 2.27 -10.85
N ASN A 70 5.75 2.87 -12.02
CA ASN A 70 5.88 4.33 -12.25
C ASN A 70 4.57 5.12 -12.14
N ASP A 71 3.43 4.43 -12.00
CA ASP A 71 2.09 5.01 -11.76
C ASP A 71 1.23 4.00 -10.98
N PRO A 72 1.62 3.66 -9.73
CA PRO A 72 1.02 2.57 -9.00
C PRO A 72 -0.42 2.84 -8.61
N ILE A 73 -1.32 1.92 -8.94
CA ILE A 73 -2.73 2.04 -8.56
C ILE A 73 -2.94 2.19 -7.04
N PRO A 74 -2.17 1.52 -6.13
CA PRO A 74 -2.31 1.72 -4.69
C PRO A 74 -2.17 3.17 -4.24
N PHE A 75 -1.39 4.01 -4.93
CA PHE A 75 -1.27 5.43 -4.60
C PHE A 75 -2.52 6.26 -4.94
N THR A 76 -3.43 5.70 -5.71
CA THR A 76 -4.74 6.29 -6.00
C THR A 76 -5.84 5.78 -5.07
N ARG A 77 -5.54 4.87 -4.15
CA ARG A 77 -6.50 4.23 -3.25
C ARG A 77 -6.32 4.69 -1.81
N ALA A 78 -7.37 5.27 -1.25
CA ALA A 78 -7.36 5.80 0.11
C ALA A 78 -6.98 4.75 1.17
N TRP A 79 -7.51 3.52 1.05
CA TRP A 79 -7.18 2.42 1.96
C TRP A 79 -5.71 2.03 1.88
N CYS A 80 -5.15 1.85 0.66
CA CYS A 80 -3.73 1.48 0.53
C CYS A 80 -2.79 2.54 1.13
N LEU A 81 -3.07 3.83 0.89
CA LEU A 81 -2.27 4.91 1.49
C LEU A 81 -2.44 4.97 3.01
N PHE A 82 -3.63 4.68 3.52
CA PHE A 82 -3.90 4.59 4.96
C PHE A 82 -3.14 3.41 5.61
N GLU A 83 -3.13 2.23 4.97
CA GLU A 83 -2.36 1.06 5.40
C GLU A 83 -0.86 1.36 5.43
N MET A 84 -0.30 1.93 4.35
CA MET A 84 1.11 2.31 4.28
C MET A 84 1.49 3.31 5.38
N TYR A 85 0.69 4.35 5.58
CA TYR A 85 0.93 5.32 6.65
C TYR A 85 0.84 4.66 8.03
N THR A 86 -0.16 3.81 8.26
CA THR A 86 -0.32 3.07 9.52
C THR A 86 0.90 2.22 9.80
N THR A 87 1.41 1.50 8.80
CA THR A 87 2.63 0.69 8.90
C THR A 87 3.82 1.52 9.38
N ILE A 88 4.06 2.66 8.75
CA ILE A 88 5.18 3.53 9.11
C ILE A 88 4.98 4.12 10.51
N SER A 89 3.76 4.56 10.85
CA SER A 89 3.45 5.20 12.13
C SER A 89 3.48 4.26 13.32
N THR A 90 3.31 2.96 13.11
CA THR A 90 3.44 1.91 14.13
C THR A 90 4.88 1.40 14.29
N GLY A 91 5.80 1.86 13.44
CA GLY A 91 7.17 1.36 13.40
C GLY A 91 7.31 -0.02 12.78
N SER A 92 6.27 -0.47 12.07
CA SER A 92 6.30 -1.71 11.29
C SER A 92 7.03 -1.51 9.97
N GLU A 93 7.52 -2.59 9.38
CA GLU A 93 8.31 -2.57 8.17
C GLU A 93 7.42 -2.46 6.94
N LEU A 94 7.71 -1.49 6.05
CA LEU A 94 7.02 -1.32 4.77
C LEU A 94 7.92 -1.76 3.64
N GLU A 95 7.49 -2.77 2.91
CA GLU A 95 8.21 -3.33 1.77
C GLU A 95 7.40 -3.20 0.48
N VAL A 96 8.08 -3.31 -0.65
CA VAL A 96 7.47 -3.24 -1.98
C VAL A 96 7.70 -4.51 -2.76
N ALA A 97 6.62 -5.09 -3.28
CA ALA A 97 6.67 -6.20 -4.21
C ALA A 97 6.35 -5.74 -5.64
N LEU A 98 7.18 -6.18 -6.58
CA LEU A 98 7.01 -5.99 -8.02
C LEU A 98 6.98 -7.35 -8.70
N ASP A 99 6.11 -7.54 -9.71
CA ASP A 99 6.24 -8.70 -10.57
C ASP A 99 7.51 -8.64 -11.42
N GLY A 100 7.84 -9.74 -12.11
CA GLY A 100 9.10 -9.82 -12.85
C GLY A 100 9.24 -8.76 -13.95
N ALA A 101 8.17 -8.41 -14.63
CA ALA A 101 8.17 -7.42 -15.70
C ALA A 101 8.35 -5.99 -15.14
N GLU A 102 7.64 -5.67 -14.07
CA GLU A 102 7.77 -4.37 -13.39
C GLU A 102 9.16 -4.18 -12.80
N ARG A 103 9.72 -5.22 -12.15
CA ARG A 103 11.08 -5.18 -11.58
C ARG A 103 12.12 -4.91 -12.65
N GLU A 104 12.03 -5.58 -13.80
CA GLU A 104 12.98 -5.40 -14.89
C GLU A 104 12.94 -3.96 -15.43
N THR A 105 11.75 -3.42 -15.67
CA THR A 105 11.57 -2.06 -16.16
C THR A 105 11.97 -1.01 -15.14
N PHE A 106 11.68 -1.24 -13.86
CA PHE A 106 12.11 -0.38 -12.75
C PHE A 106 13.64 -0.29 -12.68
N LEU A 107 14.34 -1.42 -12.66
CA LEU A 107 15.81 -1.43 -12.59
C LEU A 107 16.46 -0.73 -13.80
N LYS A 108 15.93 -0.92 -15.01
CA LYS A 108 16.41 -0.23 -16.20
C LYS A 108 16.28 1.29 -16.09
N GLU A 109 15.14 1.75 -15.56
CA GLU A 109 14.88 3.19 -15.41
C GLU A 109 15.76 3.81 -14.32
N ILE A 110 15.91 3.15 -13.18
CA ILE A 110 16.75 3.64 -12.08
C ILE A 110 18.22 3.73 -12.51
N CYS A 111 18.72 2.72 -13.23
CA CYS A 111 20.07 2.73 -13.76
C CYS A 111 20.31 3.84 -14.82
N LYS A 112 19.25 4.34 -15.44
CA LYS A 112 19.34 5.38 -16.45
C LYS A 112 19.42 6.79 -15.84
N ASP A 113 18.35 7.27 -15.23
CA ASP A 113 18.29 8.60 -14.61
C ASP A 113 17.26 8.74 -13.48
N GLY A 114 16.44 7.73 -13.25
CA GLY A 114 15.46 7.68 -12.17
C GLY A 114 14.32 8.71 -12.24
N LYS A 115 14.19 9.48 -13.34
CA LYS A 115 13.22 10.59 -13.43
C LYS A 115 11.78 10.16 -13.17
N ASN A 116 11.37 9.01 -13.73
CA ASN A 116 10.01 8.52 -13.55
C ASN A 116 9.74 8.10 -12.10
N PHE A 117 10.76 7.63 -11.38
CA PHE A 117 10.67 7.36 -9.96
C PHE A 117 10.39 8.63 -9.15
N TYR A 118 11.16 9.69 -9.36
CA TYR A 118 10.93 10.96 -8.67
C TYR A 118 9.59 11.61 -9.05
N LYS A 119 9.15 11.43 -10.30
CA LYS A 119 7.81 11.85 -10.71
C LYS A 119 6.73 11.08 -9.94
N MET A 120 6.82 9.74 -9.88
CA MET A 120 5.91 8.89 -9.13
C MET A 120 5.83 9.34 -7.66
N LEU A 121 6.97 9.62 -7.00
CA LEU A 121 6.98 10.16 -5.64
C LEU A 121 6.23 11.49 -5.54
N GLY A 122 6.42 12.39 -6.51
CA GLY A 122 5.72 13.68 -6.56
C GLY A 122 4.20 13.54 -6.68
N ASP A 123 3.75 12.49 -7.35
CA ASP A 123 2.33 12.21 -7.60
C ASP A 123 1.59 11.61 -6.39
N ILE A 124 2.30 11.16 -5.34
CA ILE A 124 1.68 10.68 -4.10
C ILE A 124 0.93 11.85 -3.43
N ASP A 125 -0.39 11.79 -3.42
CA ASP A 125 -1.25 12.78 -2.77
C ASP A 125 -2.53 12.12 -2.26
N VAL A 126 -2.63 11.94 -0.95
CA VAL A 126 -3.78 11.31 -0.29
C VAL A 126 -5.09 12.05 -0.62
N ARG A 127 -5.07 13.37 -0.85
CA ARG A 127 -6.28 14.13 -1.22
C ARG A 127 -6.89 13.69 -2.55
N LYS A 128 -6.07 13.17 -3.45
CA LYS A 128 -6.49 12.69 -4.77
C LYS A 128 -6.92 11.23 -4.78
N SER A 129 -6.72 10.53 -3.65
CA SER A 129 -7.07 9.12 -3.58
C SER A 129 -8.57 8.90 -3.49
N GLU A 130 -8.99 7.72 -3.92
CA GLU A 130 -10.39 7.30 -3.97
C GLU A 130 -10.62 6.04 -3.14
N ALA A 131 -11.86 5.85 -2.67
CA ALA A 131 -12.33 4.59 -2.15
C ALA A 131 -13.61 4.19 -2.87
N TRP A 132 -13.86 2.88 -2.96
CA TRP A 132 -15.09 2.38 -3.59
C TRP A 132 -16.34 2.85 -2.79
N ASN A 133 -16.25 2.82 -1.46
CA ASN A 133 -17.28 3.36 -0.59
C ASN A 133 -16.98 4.84 -0.26
N PRO A 134 -17.84 5.80 -0.61
CA PRO A 134 -17.62 7.21 -0.30
C PRO A 134 -17.53 7.52 1.21
N ASP A 135 -18.23 6.75 2.05
CA ASP A 135 -18.14 6.90 3.50
C ASP A 135 -16.77 6.51 4.05
N ASP A 136 -16.14 5.46 3.50
CA ASP A 136 -14.78 5.10 3.85
C ASP A 136 -13.80 6.21 3.49
N LYS A 137 -13.90 6.75 2.28
CA LYS A 137 -13.08 7.88 1.84
C LYS A 137 -13.20 9.04 2.82
N ARG A 138 -14.43 9.45 3.16
CA ARG A 138 -14.67 10.53 4.10
C ARG A 138 -14.01 10.27 5.46
N ARG A 139 -14.19 9.08 6.02
CA ARG A 139 -13.65 8.70 7.35
C ARG A 139 -12.13 8.58 7.34
N ILE A 140 -11.53 8.03 6.27
CA ILE A 140 -10.07 8.02 6.09
C ILE A 140 -9.55 9.46 6.08
N PHE A 141 -10.19 10.35 5.32
CA PHE A 141 -9.78 11.75 5.23
C PHE A 141 -9.90 12.48 6.57
N GLU A 142 -11.00 12.28 7.31
CA GLU A 142 -11.17 12.80 8.67
C GLU A 142 -10.07 12.27 9.62
N SER A 143 -9.65 11.02 9.46
CA SER A 143 -8.54 10.44 10.23
C SER A 143 -7.22 11.09 9.86
N VAL A 144 -6.93 11.24 8.56
CA VAL A 144 -5.72 11.90 8.06
C VAL A 144 -5.63 13.35 8.53
N GLU A 145 -6.73 14.11 8.56
CA GLU A 145 -6.74 15.49 9.07
C GLU A 145 -6.32 15.59 10.55
N ARG A 146 -6.60 14.55 11.34
CA ARG A 146 -6.22 14.49 12.77
C ARG A 146 -4.80 14.02 13.01
N MET A 147 -4.13 13.47 11.99
CA MET A 147 -2.74 13.04 12.06
C MET A 147 -1.79 14.25 12.08
N GLU A 148 -0.59 14.06 12.59
CA GLU A 148 0.43 15.12 12.63
C GLU A 148 0.72 15.68 11.24
N GLY A 149 0.55 16.97 11.06
CA GLY A 149 0.71 17.67 9.78
C GLY A 149 -0.40 17.39 8.75
N GLY A 150 -1.47 16.64 9.11
CA GLY A 150 -2.59 16.34 8.27
C GLY A 150 -2.18 15.72 6.94
N PHE A 151 -2.88 16.02 5.86
CA PHE A 151 -2.55 15.49 4.52
C PHE A 151 -1.12 15.77 4.07
N THR A 152 -0.57 16.93 4.41
CA THR A 152 0.81 17.28 4.04
C THR A 152 1.81 16.41 4.80
N GLY A 153 1.58 16.21 6.11
CA GLY A 153 2.40 15.34 6.94
C GLY A 153 2.38 13.90 6.42
N VAL A 154 1.20 13.34 6.19
CA VAL A 154 1.04 11.98 5.66
C VAL A 154 1.72 11.83 4.29
N ASN A 155 1.51 12.76 3.34
CA ASN A 155 2.18 12.72 2.05
C ASN A 155 3.71 12.75 2.18
N THR A 156 4.24 13.54 3.12
CA THR A 156 5.69 13.62 3.38
C THR A 156 6.24 12.30 3.90
N VAL A 157 5.55 11.68 4.87
CA VAL A 157 5.94 10.38 5.43
C VAL A 157 5.95 9.30 4.36
N LEU A 158 4.90 9.23 3.54
CA LEU A 158 4.79 8.24 2.46
C LEU A 158 5.90 8.42 1.40
N ARG A 159 6.14 9.66 0.96
CA ARG A 159 7.21 9.95 -0.01
C ARG A 159 8.59 9.58 0.53
N ARG A 160 8.84 9.87 1.80
CA ARG A 160 10.10 9.50 2.45
C ARG A 160 10.28 7.98 2.49
N ALA A 161 9.28 7.24 2.95
CA ALA A 161 9.35 5.79 3.01
C ALA A 161 9.59 5.16 1.64
N MET A 162 8.94 5.68 0.59
CA MET A 162 9.17 5.23 -0.79
C MET A 162 10.55 5.63 -1.33
N THR A 163 11.14 6.73 -0.83
CA THR A 163 12.52 7.10 -1.16
C THR A 163 13.52 6.18 -0.46
N ASP A 164 13.25 5.84 0.80
CA ASP A 164 14.12 4.97 1.61
C ASP A 164 14.08 3.50 1.11
N TRP A 165 13.03 3.12 0.36
CA TRP A 165 12.93 1.81 -0.30
C TRP A 165 13.89 1.67 -1.50
N LEU A 166 14.23 2.76 -2.21
CA LEU A 166 15.15 2.76 -3.36
C LEU A 166 16.59 2.43 -2.93
#